data_1115c934113d5d057d3757efc82f651f
#
_entry.id   1115c934113d5d057d3757efc82f651f
#
_cell.length_a   1.000
_cell.length_b   1.000
_cell.length_c   1.000
_cell.angle_alpha   90.00
_cell.angle_beta   90.00
_cell.angle_gamma   90.00
#
_symmetry.space_group_name_H-M   'P 1'
#
loop_
_entity.id
_entity.type
_entity.pdbx_description
1 polymer ?
#
loop_
_entity_poly.entity_id
_entity_poly.type
_entity_poly.pdbx_seq_one_letter_code
_entity_poly.pdbx_strand_id
1 'polypeptide(L)'
;MYQAFGGADGVRTLTDRFYDLMELEPQYRALRNMHGEDMTLIREKLYEFFSGWLGGPQLFVEKYGHPQLRARHMPFAVNMQVRNEWIACFAQAMSELEIDKELAEPVLIQIFAMADWCRNQNEEGVEPPMPPMVTDPVIRIPELKNVLKQYGVDGYFPTSPA
;
A
#
# COMPACT_ATOMS: atom_id res chain seq x y z
N MET A 1 -17.61 -1.92 0.07
CA MET A 1 -16.29 -1.37 -0.36
C MET A 1 -15.79 -2.02 -1.64
N TYR A 2 -15.81 -3.33 -1.71
CA TYR A 2 -15.37 -4.09 -2.89
C TYR A 2 -16.11 -3.65 -4.18
N GLN A 3 -17.42 -3.56 -4.13
CA GLN A 3 -18.20 -3.14 -5.30
C GLN A 3 -17.98 -1.66 -5.65
N ALA A 4 -17.74 -0.83 -4.64
CA ALA A 4 -17.46 0.59 -4.86
C ALA A 4 -16.13 0.80 -5.61
N PHE A 5 -15.18 -0.13 -5.48
CA PHE A 5 -13.92 -0.11 -6.24
C PHE A 5 -14.04 -0.78 -7.61
N GLY A 6 -15.23 -1.20 -8.01
CA GLY A 6 -15.46 -1.80 -9.32
C GLY A 6 -15.46 -3.32 -9.34
N GLY A 7 -15.57 -3.97 -8.18
CA GLY A 7 -15.57 -5.42 -8.09
C GLY A 7 -14.24 -6.03 -8.52
N ALA A 8 -14.28 -7.25 -9.03
CA ALA A 8 -13.07 -7.98 -9.44
C ALA A 8 -12.24 -7.18 -10.46
N ASP A 9 -12.88 -6.63 -11.48
CA ASP A 9 -12.17 -5.91 -12.55
C ASP A 9 -11.54 -4.62 -12.02
N GLY A 10 -12.24 -3.88 -11.16
CA GLY A 10 -11.72 -2.65 -10.59
C GLY A 10 -10.54 -2.89 -9.66
N VAL A 11 -10.61 -3.91 -8.82
CA VAL A 11 -9.52 -4.29 -7.92
C VAL A 11 -8.31 -4.76 -8.72
N ARG A 12 -8.53 -5.54 -9.78
CA ARG A 12 -7.46 -5.99 -10.67
C ARG A 12 -6.78 -4.80 -11.35
N THR A 13 -7.56 -3.88 -11.89
CA THR A 13 -7.04 -2.68 -12.56
C THR A 13 -6.19 -1.84 -11.61
N LEU A 14 -6.64 -1.64 -10.38
CA LEU A 14 -5.89 -0.91 -9.37
C LEU A 14 -4.57 -1.61 -9.03
N THR A 15 -4.59 -2.91 -8.83
CA THR A 15 -3.40 -3.69 -8.52
C THR A 15 -2.39 -3.63 -9.66
N ASP A 16 -2.85 -3.81 -10.89
CA ASP A 16 -1.97 -3.77 -12.05
C ASP A 16 -1.37 -2.38 -12.24
N ARG A 17 -2.17 -1.31 -12.07
CA ARG A 17 -1.65 0.05 -12.19
C ARG A 17 -0.61 0.36 -11.13
N PHE A 18 -0.81 -0.10 -9.91
CA PHE A 18 0.15 0.04 -8.82
C PHE A 18 1.51 -0.56 -9.22
N TYR A 19 1.54 -1.79 -9.72
CA TYR A 19 2.80 -2.42 -10.13
C TYR A 19 3.39 -1.82 -11.40
N ASP A 20 2.54 -1.36 -12.33
CA ASP A 20 3.02 -0.66 -13.53
C ASP A 20 3.77 0.62 -13.14
N LEU A 21 3.20 1.41 -12.21
CA LEU A 21 3.83 2.63 -11.73
C LEU A 21 5.14 2.33 -10.99
N MET A 22 5.16 1.29 -10.17
CA MET A 22 6.36 0.87 -9.47
C MET A 22 7.50 0.58 -10.45
N GLU A 23 7.19 0.01 -11.59
CA GLU A 23 8.16 -0.34 -12.62
C GLU A 23 8.58 0.85 -13.49
N LEU A 24 7.63 1.73 -13.81
CA LEU A 24 7.82 2.82 -14.76
C LEU A 24 8.37 4.11 -14.12
N GLU A 25 7.98 4.39 -12.86
CA GLU A 25 8.31 5.66 -12.22
C GLU A 25 9.61 5.57 -11.42
N PRO A 26 10.63 6.36 -11.76
CA PRO A 26 11.93 6.31 -11.06
C PRO A 26 11.85 6.60 -9.57
N GLN A 27 10.85 7.38 -9.13
CA GLN A 27 10.70 7.74 -7.73
C GLN A 27 10.35 6.54 -6.84
N TYR A 28 9.96 5.39 -7.42
CA TYR A 28 9.63 4.17 -6.68
C TYR A 28 10.70 3.09 -6.85
N ARG A 29 11.94 3.49 -7.17
CA ARG A 29 13.02 2.55 -7.47
C ARG A 29 13.39 1.65 -6.29
N ALA A 30 13.45 2.18 -5.08
CA ALA A 30 13.78 1.37 -3.90
C ALA A 30 12.75 0.27 -3.69
N LEU A 31 11.48 0.62 -3.85
CA LEU A 31 10.38 -0.34 -3.77
C LEU A 31 10.48 -1.38 -4.90
N ARG A 32 10.73 -0.92 -6.13
CA ARG A 32 10.86 -1.84 -7.29
C ARG A 32 12.00 -2.82 -7.07
N ASN A 33 13.11 -2.35 -6.53
CA ASN A 33 14.31 -3.18 -6.34
C ASN A 33 14.14 -4.27 -5.29
N MET A 34 13.13 -4.16 -4.42
CA MET A 34 12.77 -5.23 -3.48
C MET A 34 12.15 -6.45 -4.17
N HIS A 35 11.64 -6.25 -5.37
CA HIS A 35 10.90 -7.29 -6.10
C HIS A 35 11.83 -7.97 -7.10
N GLY A 36 11.54 -9.24 -7.42
CA GLY A 36 12.24 -9.94 -8.48
C GLY A 36 11.91 -9.39 -9.86
N GLU A 37 12.59 -9.87 -10.88
CA GLU A 37 12.34 -9.42 -12.25
C GLU A 37 10.91 -9.69 -12.71
N ASP A 38 10.38 -10.88 -12.37
CA ASP A 38 9.03 -11.28 -12.72
C ASP A 38 8.08 -11.00 -11.57
N MET A 39 7.21 -10.02 -11.75
CA MET A 39 6.22 -9.62 -10.75
C MET A 39 4.84 -10.25 -10.96
N THR A 40 4.72 -11.25 -11.83
CA THR A 40 3.42 -11.86 -12.15
C THR A 40 2.73 -12.43 -10.92
N LEU A 41 3.46 -13.21 -10.13
CA LEU A 41 2.90 -13.86 -8.95
C LEU A 41 2.51 -12.86 -7.86
N ILE A 42 3.34 -11.83 -7.63
CA ILE A 42 3.06 -10.86 -6.58
C ILE A 42 1.86 -9.98 -6.95
N ARG A 43 1.67 -9.66 -8.25
CA ARG A 43 0.48 -8.96 -8.71
C ARG A 43 -0.78 -9.76 -8.38
N GLU A 44 -0.74 -11.06 -8.64
CA GLU A 44 -1.86 -11.95 -8.35
C GLU A 44 -2.15 -12.02 -6.85
N LYS A 45 -1.11 -12.17 -6.04
CA LYS A 45 -1.27 -12.24 -4.58
C LYS A 45 -1.86 -10.97 -4.00
N LEU A 46 -1.43 -9.80 -4.47
CA LEU A 46 -1.97 -8.52 -3.97
C LEU A 46 -3.43 -8.36 -4.38
N TYR A 47 -3.77 -8.72 -5.62
CA TYR A 47 -5.14 -8.72 -6.08
C TYR A 47 -6.02 -9.61 -5.18
N GLU A 48 -5.56 -10.81 -4.90
CA GLU A 48 -6.29 -11.76 -4.05
C GLU A 48 -6.47 -11.24 -2.63
N PHE A 49 -5.42 -10.61 -2.08
CA PHE A 49 -5.48 -10.02 -0.76
C PHE A 49 -6.47 -8.85 -0.71
N PHE A 50 -6.40 -7.92 -1.66
CA PHE A 50 -7.31 -6.77 -1.66
C PHE A 50 -8.75 -7.17 -1.92
N SER A 51 -9.00 -8.20 -2.71
CA SER A 51 -10.34 -8.72 -2.90
C SER A 51 -11.02 -8.98 -1.57
N GLY A 52 -10.37 -9.78 -0.72
CA GLY A 52 -10.91 -10.10 0.60
C GLY A 52 -10.90 -8.93 1.57
N TRP A 53 -9.83 -8.13 1.56
CA TRP A 53 -9.69 -7.00 2.46
C TRP A 53 -10.77 -5.93 2.22
N LEU A 54 -11.19 -5.74 0.98
CA LEU A 54 -12.24 -4.78 0.62
C LEU A 54 -13.65 -5.36 0.83
N GLY A 55 -13.76 -6.58 1.29
CA GLY A 55 -15.07 -7.21 1.56
C GLY A 55 -15.61 -8.06 0.43
N GLY A 56 -14.80 -8.37 -0.57
CA GLY A 56 -15.15 -9.28 -1.65
C GLY A 56 -14.76 -10.73 -1.34
N PRO A 57 -14.64 -11.57 -2.39
CA PRO A 57 -14.25 -12.98 -2.21
C PRO A 57 -12.90 -13.09 -1.48
N GLN A 58 -12.80 -14.01 -0.53
CA GLN A 58 -11.63 -14.22 0.32
C GLN A 58 -10.57 -15.07 -0.39
N LEU A 59 -10.12 -14.62 -1.55
CA LEU A 59 -9.25 -15.39 -2.44
C LEU A 59 -7.89 -15.72 -1.80
N PHE A 60 -7.29 -14.75 -1.11
CA PHE A 60 -5.99 -14.97 -0.47
C PHE A 60 -6.11 -15.96 0.69
N VAL A 61 -7.08 -15.76 1.57
CA VAL A 61 -7.28 -16.59 2.75
C VAL A 61 -7.60 -18.04 2.35
N GLU A 62 -8.40 -18.24 1.31
CA GLU A 62 -8.74 -19.56 0.81
C GLU A 62 -7.53 -20.31 0.27
N LYS A 63 -6.57 -19.60 -0.36
CA LYS A 63 -5.36 -20.22 -0.93
C LYS A 63 -4.23 -20.37 0.08
N TYR A 64 -4.00 -19.35 0.91
CA TYR A 64 -2.78 -19.22 1.71
C TYR A 64 -3.03 -19.17 3.21
N GLY A 65 -4.28 -19.11 3.64
CA GLY A 65 -4.63 -18.94 5.05
C GLY A 65 -4.50 -17.49 5.51
N HIS A 66 -4.36 -17.29 6.82
CA HIS A 66 -4.26 -15.96 7.41
C HIS A 66 -3.10 -15.17 6.77
N PRO A 67 -3.32 -13.88 6.41
CA PRO A 67 -2.29 -13.10 5.71
C PRO A 67 -0.97 -12.95 6.44
N GLN A 68 -0.98 -12.78 7.78
CA GLN A 68 0.24 -12.64 8.59
C GLN A 68 1.23 -11.66 7.94
N LEU A 69 0.77 -10.44 7.68
CA LEU A 69 1.48 -9.47 6.83
C LEU A 69 2.91 -9.21 7.30
N ARG A 70 3.10 -8.97 8.61
CA ARG A 70 4.44 -8.70 9.11
C ARG A 70 5.38 -9.89 8.92
N ALA A 71 4.92 -11.09 9.25
CA ALA A 71 5.74 -12.29 9.10
C ALA A 71 6.13 -12.54 7.64
N ARG A 72 5.21 -12.32 6.71
CA ARG A 72 5.45 -12.52 5.28
C ARG A 72 6.43 -11.51 4.70
N HIS A 73 6.57 -10.32 5.34
CA HIS A 73 7.50 -9.28 4.90
C HIS A 73 8.86 -9.37 5.58
N MET A 74 9.03 -10.19 6.60
CA MET A 74 10.32 -10.33 7.31
C MET A 74 11.50 -10.72 6.41
N PRO A 75 11.33 -11.53 5.34
CA PRO A 75 12.43 -11.81 4.43
C PRO A 75 12.91 -10.62 3.60
N PHE A 76 12.17 -9.51 3.61
CA PHE A 76 12.47 -8.32 2.83
C PHE A 76 12.91 -7.18 3.75
N ALA A 77 13.78 -6.30 3.22
CA ALA A 77 14.24 -5.13 3.98
C ALA A 77 13.23 -4.00 3.83
N VAL A 78 12.29 -3.89 4.78
CA VAL A 78 11.24 -2.85 4.74
C VAL A 78 11.60 -1.74 5.72
N ASN A 79 12.20 -0.68 5.20
CA ASN A 79 12.51 0.54 5.94
C ASN A 79 11.45 1.62 5.66
N MET A 80 11.66 2.81 6.22
CA MET A 80 10.73 3.93 6.04
C MET A 80 10.63 4.38 4.58
N GLN A 81 11.74 4.38 3.86
CA GLN A 81 11.74 4.77 2.45
C GLN A 81 10.86 3.84 1.61
N VAL A 82 11.01 2.54 1.79
CA VAL A 82 10.20 1.55 1.07
C VAL A 82 8.72 1.69 1.42
N ARG A 83 8.41 1.86 2.70
CA ARG A 83 7.05 2.13 3.14
C ARG A 83 6.48 3.38 2.45
N ASN A 84 7.25 4.46 2.42
CA ASN A 84 6.82 5.72 1.82
C ASN A 84 6.58 5.57 0.32
N GLU A 85 7.48 4.90 -0.39
CA GLU A 85 7.31 4.65 -1.82
C GLU A 85 6.08 3.79 -2.10
N TRP A 86 5.83 2.79 -1.25
CA TRP A 86 4.68 1.91 -1.39
C TRP A 86 3.36 2.68 -1.31
N ILE A 87 3.20 3.50 -0.26
CA ILE A 87 1.95 4.25 -0.08
C ILE A 87 1.78 5.33 -1.14
N ALA A 88 2.86 6.02 -1.53
CA ALA A 88 2.82 7.04 -2.57
C ALA A 88 2.45 6.43 -3.93
N CYS A 89 3.05 5.30 -4.27
CA CYS A 89 2.76 4.57 -5.50
C CYS A 89 1.28 4.14 -5.54
N PHE A 90 0.77 3.63 -4.43
CA PHE A 90 -0.62 3.23 -4.33
C PHE A 90 -1.57 4.41 -4.49
N ALA A 91 -1.26 5.54 -3.83
CA ALA A 91 -2.05 6.77 -3.95
C ALA A 91 -2.04 7.30 -5.38
N GLN A 92 -0.89 7.24 -6.06
CA GLN A 92 -0.80 7.65 -7.46
C GLN A 92 -1.68 6.78 -8.35
N ALA A 93 -1.67 5.46 -8.15
CA ALA A 93 -2.53 4.55 -8.90
C ALA A 93 -4.01 4.90 -8.72
N MET A 94 -4.43 5.15 -7.48
CA MET A 94 -5.80 5.53 -7.18
C MET A 94 -6.18 6.85 -7.86
N SER A 95 -5.26 7.83 -7.84
CA SER A 95 -5.48 9.13 -8.46
C SER A 95 -5.62 9.02 -9.98
N GLU A 96 -4.75 8.26 -10.62
CA GLU A 96 -4.77 8.09 -12.08
C GLU A 96 -6.02 7.35 -12.56
N LEU A 97 -6.55 6.46 -11.74
CA LEU A 97 -7.79 5.74 -12.04
C LEU A 97 -9.04 6.52 -11.64
N GLU A 98 -8.83 7.75 -11.15
CA GLU A 98 -9.92 8.66 -10.76
C GLU A 98 -10.88 8.04 -9.73
N ILE A 99 -10.33 7.26 -8.80
CA ILE A 99 -11.13 6.70 -7.71
C ILE A 99 -11.63 7.84 -6.83
N ASP A 100 -12.91 7.77 -6.47
CA ASP A 100 -13.55 8.79 -5.66
C ASP A 100 -12.76 9.02 -4.37
N LYS A 101 -12.50 10.29 -4.08
CA LYS A 101 -11.76 10.71 -2.89
C LYS A 101 -12.37 10.17 -1.59
N GLU A 102 -13.69 10.15 -1.52
CA GLU A 102 -14.40 9.64 -0.34
C GLU A 102 -14.15 8.15 -0.10
N LEU A 103 -13.86 7.40 -1.16
CA LEU A 103 -13.48 5.99 -1.06
C LEU A 103 -11.99 5.83 -0.80
N ALA A 104 -11.17 6.64 -1.45
CA ALA A 104 -9.71 6.50 -1.41
C ALA A 104 -9.11 6.87 -0.05
N GLU A 105 -9.56 7.97 0.56
CA GLU A 105 -8.98 8.46 1.81
C GLU A 105 -9.02 7.42 2.95
N PRO A 106 -10.17 6.80 3.27
CA PRO A 106 -10.21 5.81 4.33
C PRO A 106 -9.33 4.59 4.03
N VAL A 107 -9.26 4.18 2.77
CA VAL A 107 -8.43 3.05 2.37
C VAL A 107 -6.95 3.38 2.54
N LEU A 108 -6.52 4.59 2.10
CA LEU A 108 -5.13 5.01 2.27
C LEU A 108 -4.71 5.07 3.73
N ILE A 109 -5.59 5.56 4.61
CA ILE A 109 -5.32 5.64 6.04
C ILE A 109 -5.07 4.23 6.62
N GLN A 110 -5.94 3.29 6.29
CA GLN A 110 -5.81 1.91 6.78
C GLN A 110 -4.57 1.21 6.20
N ILE A 111 -4.34 1.37 4.91
CA ILE A 111 -3.21 0.74 4.23
C ILE A 111 -1.89 1.30 4.74
N PHE A 112 -1.82 2.61 5.00
CA PHE A 112 -0.60 3.21 5.54
C PHE A 112 -0.23 2.60 6.90
N ALA A 113 -1.22 2.41 7.76
CA ALA A 113 -0.99 1.77 9.06
C ALA A 113 -0.49 0.33 8.90
N MET A 114 -1.05 -0.42 7.94
CA MET A 114 -0.59 -1.78 7.66
C MET A 114 0.83 -1.80 7.11
N ALA A 115 1.15 -0.89 6.20
CA ALA A 115 2.50 -0.80 5.64
C ALA A 115 3.53 -0.44 6.72
N ASP A 116 3.17 0.47 7.61
CA ASP A 116 4.04 0.83 8.73
C ASP A 116 4.28 -0.35 9.66
N TRP A 117 3.25 -1.16 9.92
CA TRP A 117 3.36 -2.38 10.72
C TRP A 117 4.35 -3.39 10.11
N CYS A 118 4.51 -3.38 8.79
CA CYS A 118 5.42 -4.28 8.08
C CYS A 118 6.88 -3.82 8.10
N ARG A 119 7.19 -2.63 8.62
CA ARG A 119 8.58 -2.16 8.71
C ARG A 119 9.39 -3.06 9.62
N ASN A 120 10.57 -3.42 9.17
CA ASN A 120 11.48 -4.29 9.94
C ASN A 120 12.92 -3.78 9.95
N GLN A 121 13.18 -2.60 9.40
CA GLN A 121 14.50 -1.98 9.42
C GLN A 121 14.39 -0.47 9.60
N ASN A 122 15.40 0.13 10.26
CA ASN A 122 15.55 1.58 10.29
C ASN A 122 16.39 2.01 9.07
N GLU A 123 16.69 3.32 8.98
CA GLU A 123 17.44 3.86 7.84
C GLU A 123 18.89 3.35 7.80
N GLU A 124 19.41 2.82 8.92
CA GLU A 124 20.75 2.26 9.00
C GLU A 124 20.79 0.75 8.68
N GLY A 125 19.65 0.17 8.34
CA GLY A 125 19.54 -1.26 8.06
C GLY A 125 19.47 -2.14 9.30
N VAL A 126 19.31 -1.54 10.47
CA VAL A 126 19.20 -2.27 11.75
C VAL A 126 17.72 -2.55 12.02
N GLU A 127 17.42 -3.76 12.47
CA GLU A 127 16.06 -4.11 12.85
C GLU A 127 15.64 -3.33 14.09
N PRO A 128 14.61 -2.45 13.98
CA PRO A 128 14.12 -1.73 15.16
C PRO A 128 13.30 -2.64 16.06
N PRO A 129 13.07 -2.23 17.32
CA PRO A 129 12.09 -2.92 18.14
C PRO A 129 10.75 -3.00 17.41
N MET A 130 10.00 -4.09 17.64
CA MET A 130 8.69 -4.25 17.03
C MET A 130 7.83 -3.02 17.33
N PRO A 131 7.32 -2.30 16.32
CA PRO A 131 6.47 -1.15 16.57
C PRO A 131 5.19 -1.59 17.27
N PRO A 132 4.61 -0.75 18.14
CA PRO A 132 3.32 -1.08 18.74
C PRO A 132 2.24 -1.16 17.66
N MET A 133 1.31 -2.08 17.83
CA MET A 133 0.17 -2.17 16.94
C MET A 133 -0.62 -0.88 17.03
N VAL A 134 -0.90 -0.25 15.88
CA VAL A 134 -1.71 0.96 15.83
C VAL A 134 -3.18 0.56 15.90
N THR A 135 -3.84 0.90 17.02
CA THR A 135 -5.25 0.59 17.22
C THR A 135 -6.16 1.61 16.54
N ASP A 136 -5.66 2.84 16.31
CA ASP A 136 -6.41 3.90 15.64
C ASP A 136 -5.55 4.47 14.50
N PRO A 137 -5.79 4.05 13.25
CA PRO A 137 -5.03 4.53 12.10
C PRO A 137 -5.10 6.04 11.87
N VAL A 138 -6.13 6.72 12.40
CA VAL A 138 -6.32 8.15 12.23
C VAL A 138 -5.15 8.97 12.80
N ILE A 139 -4.47 8.48 13.82
CA ILE A 139 -3.32 9.18 14.40
C ILE A 139 -2.15 9.30 13.40
N ARG A 140 -2.15 8.52 12.34
CA ARG A 140 -1.13 8.52 11.29
C ARG A 140 -1.41 9.53 10.17
N ILE A 141 -2.56 10.20 10.19
CA ILE A 141 -2.94 11.09 9.09
C ILE A 141 -1.92 12.20 8.82
N PRO A 142 -1.37 12.91 9.83
CA PRO A 142 -0.39 13.95 9.55
C PRO A 142 0.86 13.42 8.84
N GLU A 143 1.37 12.27 9.27
CA GLU A 143 2.53 11.64 8.64
C GLU A 143 2.20 11.21 7.21
N LEU A 144 1.04 10.59 7.00
CA LEU A 144 0.58 10.17 5.67
C LEU A 144 0.50 11.36 4.71
N LYS A 145 -0.09 12.47 5.15
CA LYS A 145 -0.16 13.69 4.32
C LYS A 145 1.22 14.17 3.90
N ASN A 146 2.17 14.17 4.84
CA ASN A 146 3.53 14.61 4.55
C ASN A 146 4.21 13.70 3.52
N VAL A 147 4.04 12.39 3.64
CA VAL A 147 4.60 11.43 2.70
C VAL A 147 4.02 11.64 1.31
N LEU A 148 2.70 11.73 1.20
CA LEU A 148 2.04 11.91 -0.10
C LEU A 148 2.45 13.23 -0.74
N LYS A 149 2.58 14.30 0.04
CA LYS A 149 3.05 15.59 -0.45
C LYS A 149 4.48 15.52 -0.97
N GLN A 150 5.36 14.81 -0.24
CA GLN A 150 6.76 14.64 -0.63
C GLN A 150 6.89 14.00 -2.02
N TYR A 151 6.00 13.09 -2.37
CA TYR A 151 6.00 12.40 -3.65
C TYR A 151 5.09 13.05 -4.70
N GLY A 152 4.42 14.15 -4.35
CA GLY A 152 3.54 14.86 -5.28
C GLY A 152 2.25 14.14 -5.62
N VAL A 153 1.77 13.30 -4.71
CA VAL A 153 0.57 12.46 -4.90
C VAL A 153 -0.49 12.72 -3.82
N ASP A 154 -0.53 13.94 -3.30
CA ASP A 154 -1.39 14.32 -2.19
C ASP A 154 -2.79 14.81 -2.64
N GLY A 155 -3.24 14.39 -3.83
CA GLY A 155 -4.52 14.82 -4.38
C GLY A 155 -5.74 14.46 -3.54
N TYR A 156 -5.64 13.46 -2.70
CA TYR A 156 -6.72 13.04 -1.82
C TYR A 156 -6.74 13.76 -0.48
N PHE A 157 -5.67 14.52 -0.16
CA PHE A 157 -5.58 15.27 1.09
C PHE A 157 -5.23 16.72 0.76
N PRO A 158 -6.11 17.69 1.04
CA PRO A 158 -5.80 19.09 0.77
C PRO A 158 -4.53 19.53 1.49
N THR A 159 -3.69 20.30 0.81
CA THR A 159 -2.45 20.82 1.39
C THR A 159 -2.71 21.96 2.35
N SER A 160 -3.84 22.63 2.22
CA SER A 160 -4.25 23.73 3.07
C SER A 160 -5.52 23.38 3.81
N PRO A 161 -5.68 23.79 5.07
CA PRO A 161 -6.96 23.65 5.76
C PRO A 161 -8.03 24.43 4.99
N ALA A 162 -9.13 23.78 4.81
CA ALA A 162 -10.27 24.41 4.16
C ALA A 162 -10.86 25.50 5.07
#